data_9a4b8a032dfd9039398283c9963d6e69
#
_entry.id   9a4b8a032dfd9039398283c9963d6e69
#
_cell.length_a   1.000
_cell.length_b   1.000
_cell.length_c   1.000
_cell.angle_alpha   90.00
_cell.angle_beta   90.00
_cell.angle_gamma   90.00
#
_symmetry.space_group_name_H-M   'P 1'
#
loop_
_entity.id
_entity.type
_entity.pdbx_description
1 polymer ?
#
loop_
_entity_poly.entity_id
_entity_poly.type
_entity_poly.pdbx_seq_one_letter_code
_entity_poly.pdbx_strand_id
1 'polypeptide(L)'
;MSVDPSPATGRRAAAPPVTLSGEVADALAAGQPVVALESTLLAHGLPRPDNRAAADDVEAAVRAGGAVPATVAVLDGVPHVGLTPDQVDRVCADPDLAKLGVRDLPVAAALGLSGATTVSSTALLAAAAGIGVFATGGLGGVHRQSADTFDESADLTALSRTSLAVVCAGVKSILDVPATLERLESLSVTVVGYRTRAFPGFYVADSGSPVDWSVDSPEQAAAVLAARRALAPGAVVVANPLPADEQLDPQLHDRVITDALAAAEAAGVRGKDVTPFVLDHLHRASEGATLAVNVRLVLRNAELAGRIAAALATQAH
;
A
#
# COMPACT_ATOMS: atom_id res chain seq x y z
N MET A 1 -42.41 -37.20 4.34
CA MET A 1 -40.94 -37.21 4.35
C MET A 1 -40.49 -35.76 4.52
N SER A 2 -40.14 -35.42 5.73
CA SER A 2 -39.68 -34.06 6.11
C SER A 2 -38.16 -34.04 5.84
N VAL A 3 -37.71 -33.13 4.96
CA VAL A 3 -36.29 -32.89 4.69
C VAL A 3 -35.88 -31.77 5.62
N ASP A 4 -35.08 -32.12 6.62
CA ASP A 4 -34.45 -31.20 7.57
C ASP A 4 -33.29 -30.46 6.84
N PRO A 5 -33.30 -29.14 6.69
CA PRO A 5 -32.18 -28.39 6.11
C PRO A 5 -31.13 -28.18 7.20
N SER A 6 -30.17 -29.07 7.30
CA SER A 6 -28.95 -28.86 8.10
C SER A 6 -28.23 -27.59 7.58
N PRO A 7 -27.90 -26.58 8.42
CA PRO A 7 -27.16 -25.42 7.95
C PRO A 7 -25.73 -25.83 7.60
N ALA A 8 -25.37 -25.63 6.33
CA ALA A 8 -24.00 -25.75 5.87
C ALA A 8 -23.14 -24.74 6.64
N THR A 9 -22.43 -25.20 7.65
CA THR A 9 -21.39 -24.44 8.32
C THR A 9 -20.27 -24.18 7.31
N GLY A 10 -20.35 -23.05 6.62
CA GLY A 10 -19.29 -22.56 5.77
C GLY A 10 -18.00 -22.42 6.62
N ARG A 11 -17.07 -23.34 6.44
CA ARG A 11 -15.72 -23.21 6.99
C ARG A 11 -15.15 -21.89 6.45
N ARG A 12 -15.04 -20.89 7.30
CA ARG A 12 -14.20 -19.74 7.03
C ARG A 12 -12.81 -20.30 6.71
N ALA A 13 -12.29 -20.01 5.53
CA ALA A 13 -10.92 -20.38 5.20
C ALA A 13 -10.01 -19.88 6.32
N ALA A 14 -9.15 -20.73 6.85
CA ALA A 14 -8.17 -20.32 7.85
C ALA A 14 -7.32 -19.19 7.25
N ALA A 15 -7.04 -18.15 8.06
CA ALA A 15 -6.12 -17.10 7.65
C ALA A 15 -4.77 -17.75 7.29
N PRO A 16 -4.04 -17.20 6.29
CA PRO A 16 -2.73 -17.72 5.95
C PRO A 16 -1.82 -17.66 7.18
N PRO A 17 -1.01 -18.71 7.42
CA PRO A 17 -0.05 -18.68 8.51
C PRO A 17 0.98 -17.57 8.29
N VAL A 18 1.11 -16.67 9.24
CA VAL A 18 2.11 -15.59 9.22
C VAL A 18 3.01 -15.69 10.45
N THR A 19 4.28 -15.41 10.27
CA THR A 19 5.25 -15.30 11.38
C THR A 19 5.32 -13.84 11.81
N LEU A 20 5.02 -13.58 13.07
CA LEU A 20 5.13 -12.23 13.66
C LEU A 20 6.52 -12.03 14.28
N SER A 21 7.07 -10.82 14.18
CA SER A 21 8.19 -10.45 15.04
C SER A 21 7.77 -10.40 16.51
N GLY A 22 8.69 -10.52 17.44
CA GLY A 22 8.39 -10.43 18.88
C GLY A 22 7.69 -9.11 19.22
N GLU A 23 8.20 -7.98 18.72
CA GLU A 23 7.62 -6.66 18.96
C GLU A 23 6.17 -6.56 18.45
N VAL A 24 5.89 -7.05 17.25
CA VAL A 24 4.55 -7.02 16.66
C VAL A 24 3.59 -7.97 17.42
N ALA A 25 4.06 -9.17 17.78
CA ALA A 25 3.27 -10.12 18.55
C ALA A 25 2.88 -9.56 19.91
N ASP A 26 3.83 -8.97 20.63
CA ASP A 26 3.61 -8.35 21.94
C ASP A 26 2.65 -7.14 21.84
N ALA A 27 2.84 -6.30 20.83
CA ALA A 27 1.99 -5.15 20.59
C ALA A 27 0.54 -5.55 20.31
N LEU A 28 0.32 -6.53 19.42
CA LEU A 28 -1.02 -7.04 19.11
C LEU A 28 -1.67 -7.71 20.33
N ALA A 29 -0.93 -8.49 21.11
CA ALA A 29 -1.43 -9.12 22.33
C ALA A 29 -1.82 -8.10 23.39
N ALA A 30 -1.13 -6.96 23.45
CA ALA A 30 -1.42 -5.85 24.37
C ALA A 30 -2.48 -4.87 23.82
N GLY A 31 -3.06 -5.11 22.64
CA GLY A 31 -4.02 -4.18 22.01
C GLY A 31 -3.39 -2.86 21.57
N GLN A 32 -2.06 -2.81 21.45
CA GLN A 32 -1.35 -1.61 20.98
C GLN A 32 -1.55 -1.38 19.49
N PRO A 33 -1.51 -0.12 19.04
CA PRO A 33 -1.63 0.20 17.63
C PRO A 33 -0.44 -0.33 16.82
N VAL A 34 -0.73 -0.98 15.68
CA VAL A 34 0.27 -1.52 14.75
C VAL A 34 -0.07 -1.05 13.34
N VAL A 35 0.95 -0.67 12.57
CA VAL A 35 0.84 -0.27 11.15
C VAL A 35 1.68 -1.20 10.29
N ALA A 36 1.05 -1.81 9.29
CA ALA A 36 1.76 -2.57 8.27
C ALA A 36 2.47 -1.65 7.27
N LEU A 37 3.61 -2.12 6.75
CA LEU A 37 4.41 -1.45 5.71
C LEU A 37 4.75 -2.46 4.61
N GLU A 38 4.64 -2.06 3.34
CA GLU A 38 5.10 -2.90 2.22
C GLU A 38 6.64 -2.91 2.11
N SER A 39 7.18 -3.95 1.51
CA SER A 39 8.62 -4.05 1.25
C SER A 39 9.03 -3.84 -0.21
N THR A 40 8.06 -3.77 -1.15
CA THR A 40 8.37 -3.48 -2.56
C THR A 40 9.03 -2.11 -2.74
N LEU A 41 8.66 -1.12 -1.93
CA LEU A 41 9.32 0.17 -1.92
C LEU A 41 10.82 0.02 -1.65
N LEU A 42 11.20 -0.78 -0.65
CA LEU A 42 12.58 -0.99 -0.23
C LEU A 42 13.39 -1.79 -1.26
N ALA A 43 12.82 -2.87 -1.78
CA ALA A 43 13.52 -3.76 -2.71
C ALA A 43 13.60 -3.24 -4.15
N HIS A 44 12.57 -2.52 -4.62
CA HIS A 44 12.39 -2.18 -6.03
C HIS A 44 12.06 -0.71 -6.30
N GLY A 45 11.71 0.07 -5.27
CA GLY A 45 11.21 1.44 -5.42
C GLY A 45 12.25 2.51 -5.10
N LEU A 46 13.31 2.17 -4.39
CA LEU A 46 14.37 3.09 -3.98
C LEU A 46 15.76 2.56 -4.38
N PRO A 47 16.70 3.45 -4.75
CA PRO A 47 18.07 3.04 -5.07
C PRO A 47 18.81 2.54 -3.84
N ARG A 48 19.77 1.63 -4.06
CA ARG A 48 20.72 1.22 -3.03
C ARG A 48 21.90 2.20 -3.00
N PRO A 49 22.45 2.51 -1.81
CA PRO A 49 22.12 1.98 -0.48
C PRO A 49 21.03 2.77 0.26
N ASP A 50 20.44 3.83 -0.33
CA ASP A 50 19.53 4.77 0.33
C ASP A 50 18.23 4.09 0.80
N ASN A 51 17.85 2.99 0.16
CA ASN A 51 16.66 2.21 0.52
C ASN A 51 16.71 1.69 1.97
N ARG A 52 17.90 1.39 2.51
CA ARG A 52 18.04 0.92 3.89
C ARG A 52 17.77 2.03 4.91
N ALA A 53 18.31 3.22 4.67
CA ALA A 53 18.04 4.39 5.52
C ALA A 53 16.54 4.77 5.45
N ALA A 54 15.95 4.72 4.26
CA ALA A 54 14.52 4.96 4.09
C ALA A 54 13.65 3.96 4.86
N ALA A 55 14.06 2.69 4.99
CA ALA A 55 13.35 1.72 5.81
C ALA A 55 13.29 2.16 7.28
N ASP A 56 14.41 2.58 7.85
CA ASP A 56 14.48 3.07 9.22
C ASP A 56 13.64 4.33 9.42
N ASP A 57 13.71 5.27 8.47
CA ASP A 57 12.95 6.52 8.52
C ASP A 57 11.43 6.27 8.47
N VAL A 58 10.98 5.34 7.62
CA VAL A 58 9.54 4.99 7.51
C VAL A 58 9.05 4.31 8.79
N GLU A 59 9.82 3.40 9.38
CA GLU A 59 9.47 2.79 10.66
C GLU A 59 9.48 3.82 11.79
N ALA A 60 10.44 4.75 11.80
CA ALA A 60 10.48 5.85 12.76
C ALA A 60 9.26 6.78 12.62
N ALA A 61 8.79 7.05 11.39
CA ALA A 61 7.60 7.85 11.16
C ALA A 61 6.31 7.17 11.71
N VAL A 62 6.19 5.85 11.57
CA VAL A 62 5.09 5.10 12.21
C VAL A 62 5.15 5.25 13.74
N ARG A 63 6.33 5.12 14.34
CA ARG A 63 6.53 5.29 15.80
C ARG A 63 6.20 6.71 16.26
N ALA A 64 6.59 7.73 15.48
CA ALA A 64 6.22 9.13 15.73
C ALA A 64 4.70 9.34 15.70
N GLY A 65 3.98 8.58 14.87
CA GLY A 65 2.52 8.53 14.86
C GLY A 65 1.89 7.77 16.03
N GLY A 66 2.67 7.14 16.90
CA GLY A 66 2.20 6.44 18.08
C GLY A 66 1.83 4.96 17.88
N ALA A 67 2.39 4.31 16.86
CA ALA A 67 2.14 2.90 16.55
C ALA A 67 3.44 2.09 16.39
N VAL A 68 3.32 0.77 16.47
CA VAL A 68 4.42 -0.16 16.18
C VAL A 68 4.46 -0.44 14.68
N PRO A 69 5.60 -0.28 13.99
CA PRO A 69 5.73 -0.62 12.58
C PRO A 69 5.83 -2.13 12.38
N ALA A 70 5.23 -2.62 11.29
CA ALA A 70 5.27 -4.01 10.90
C ALA A 70 5.55 -4.12 9.38
N THR A 71 6.84 -4.03 9.02
CA THR A 71 7.28 -4.26 7.63
C THR A 71 7.03 -5.71 7.24
N VAL A 72 6.44 -5.96 6.05
CA VAL A 72 5.97 -7.27 5.60
C VAL A 72 6.79 -7.76 4.42
N ALA A 73 7.28 -9.01 4.47
CA ALA A 73 7.94 -9.69 3.36
C ALA A 73 7.69 -11.20 3.44
N VAL A 74 8.02 -11.91 2.36
CA VAL A 74 8.10 -13.38 2.36
C VAL A 74 9.58 -13.75 2.29
N LEU A 75 10.06 -14.53 3.23
CA LEU A 75 11.44 -15.01 3.28
C LEU A 75 11.45 -16.54 3.32
N ASP A 76 12.13 -17.15 2.37
CA ASP A 76 12.25 -18.61 2.25
C ASP A 76 10.87 -19.32 2.26
N GLY A 77 9.90 -18.72 1.57
CA GLY A 77 8.52 -19.21 1.48
C GLY A 77 7.63 -18.88 2.68
N VAL A 78 8.18 -18.26 3.74
CA VAL A 78 7.45 -17.94 4.97
C VAL A 78 7.06 -16.46 4.98
N PRO A 79 5.75 -16.11 5.11
CA PRO A 79 5.31 -14.74 5.30
C PRO A 79 5.70 -14.22 6.68
N HIS A 80 6.40 -13.10 6.74
CA HIS A 80 6.77 -12.38 7.95
C HIS A 80 6.03 -11.04 8.04
N VAL A 81 5.52 -10.73 9.21
CA VAL A 81 4.86 -9.47 9.55
C VAL A 81 5.59 -8.84 10.74
N GLY A 82 6.27 -7.74 10.49
CA GLY A 82 7.33 -7.22 11.34
C GLY A 82 8.64 -7.95 11.03
N LEU A 83 9.56 -7.25 10.38
CA LEU A 83 10.89 -7.77 10.08
C LEU A 83 11.87 -7.41 11.20
N THR A 84 12.82 -8.31 11.48
CA THR A 84 14.00 -7.97 12.28
C THR A 84 14.95 -7.08 11.47
N PRO A 85 15.90 -6.36 12.10
CA PRO A 85 16.90 -5.57 11.38
C PRO A 85 17.65 -6.38 10.30
N ASP A 86 18.09 -7.59 10.63
CA ASP A 86 18.78 -8.48 9.68
C ASP A 86 17.89 -8.87 8.48
N GLN A 87 16.59 -9.05 8.71
CA GLN A 87 15.62 -9.34 7.64
C GLN A 87 15.39 -8.11 6.76
N VAL A 88 15.32 -6.90 7.34
CA VAL A 88 15.27 -5.64 6.59
C VAL A 88 16.51 -5.47 5.74
N ASP A 89 17.71 -5.74 6.32
CA ASP A 89 18.98 -5.70 5.59
C ASP A 89 18.97 -6.66 4.40
N ARG A 90 18.48 -7.90 4.59
CA ARG A 90 18.32 -8.88 3.50
C ARG A 90 17.39 -8.36 2.40
N VAL A 91 16.23 -7.82 2.76
CA VAL A 91 15.27 -7.26 1.80
C VAL A 91 15.86 -6.09 1.01
N CYS A 92 16.63 -5.22 1.65
CA CYS A 92 17.24 -4.07 1.01
C CYS A 92 18.46 -4.44 0.13
N ALA A 93 19.20 -5.49 0.49
CA ALA A 93 20.45 -5.86 -0.17
C ALA A 93 20.25 -6.80 -1.37
N ASP A 94 19.24 -7.67 -1.36
CA ASP A 94 19.03 -8.71 -2.36
C ASP A 94 18.50 -8.11 -3.69
N PRO A 95 19.28 -8.13 -4.80
CA PRO A 95 18.86 -7.63 -6.09
C PRO A 95 17.84 -8.54 -6.80
N ASP A 96 17.82 -9.83 -6.44
CA ASP A 96 17.02 -10.86 -7.10
C ASP A 96 15.72 -11.15 -6.34
N LEU A 97 15.42 -10.37 -5.30
CA LEU A 97 14.21 -10.54 -4.49
C LEU A 97 12.96 -10.41 -5.37
N ALA A 98 12.10 -11.43 -5.36
CA ALA A 98 10.90 -11.43 -6.18
C ALA A 98 9.91 -10.33 -5.75
N LYS A 99 9.17 -9.75 -6.69
CA LYS A 99 8.04 -8.87 -6.41
C LYS A 99 6.77 -9.71 -6.30
N LEU A 100 6.21 -9.84 -5.10
CA LEU A 100 5.08 -10.72 -4.80
C LEU A 100 3.79 -9.95 -4.60
N GLY A 101 2.82 -10.19 -5.48
CA GLY A 101 1.41 -9.85 -5.26
C GLY A 101 0.67 -11.00 -4.58
N VAL A 102 -0.61 -10.80 -4.29
CA VAL A 102 -1.45 -11.84 -3.64
C VAL A 102 -1.41 -13.18 -4.37
N ARG A 103 -1.47 -13.17 -5.71
CA ARG A 103 -1.47 -14.41 -6.53
C ARG A 103 -0.15 -15.18 -6.45
N ASP A 104 0.94 -14.51 -6.10
CA ASP A 104 2.28 -15.09 -6.06
C ASP A 104 2.60 -15.75 -4.71
N LEU A 105 1.86 -15.38 -3.64
CA LEU A 105 2.09 -15.91 -2.28
C LEU A 105 2.03 -17.45 -2.20
N PRO A 106 1.04 -18.14 -2.80
CA PRO A 106 1.01 -19.61 -2.77
C PRO A 106 2.22 -20.23 -3.48
N VAL A 107 2.68 -19.61 -4.56
CA VAL A 107 3.86 -20.10 -5.32
C VAL A 107 5.13 -19.88 -4.49
N ALA A 108 5.30 -18.71 -3.89
CA ALA A 108 6.42 -18.42 -3.02
C ALA A 108 6.48 -19.39 -1.84
N ALA A 109 5.36 -19.64 -1.18
CA ALA A 109 5.27 -20.59 -0.07
C ALA A 109 5.61 -22.04 -0.49
N ALA A 110 5.10 -22.48 -1.64
CA ALA A 110 5.31 -23.85 -2.12
C ALA A 110 6.75 -24.11 -2.60
N LEU A 111 7.41 -23.10 -3.15
CA LEU A 111 8.74 -23.21 -3.73
C LEU A 111 9.86 -22.66 -2.83
N GLY A 112 9.55 -22.21 -1.61
CA GLY A 112 10.52 -21.65 -0.69
C GLY A 112 11.16 -20.34 -1.18
N LEU A 113 10.41 -19.51 -1.97
CA LEU A 113 10.94 -18.28 -2.54
C LEU A 113 10.91 -17.13 -1.56
N SER A 114 11.88 -16.21 -1.71
CA SER A 114 11.87 -14.93 -1.00
C SER A 114 11.38 -13.82 -1.92
N GLY A 115 10.67 -12.83 -1.34
CA GLY A 115 10.17 -11.72 -2.12
C GLY A 115 9.61 -10.58 -1.28
N ALA A 116 9.66 -9.39 -1.86
CA ALA A 116 9.04 -8.19 -1.34
C ALA A 116 7.55 -8.17 -1.64
N THR A 117 6.74 -7.77 -0.66
CA THR A 117 5.28 -7.71 -0.78
C THR A 117 4.82 -6.38 -1.39
N THR A 118 3.88 -6.46 -2.35
CA THR A 118 3.15 -5.31 -2.91
C THR A 118 2.02 -4.89 -1.97
N VAL A 119 1.27 -3.82 -2.32
CA VAL A 119 0.07 -3.41 -1.58
C VAL A 119 -0.90 -4.58 -1.40
N SER A 120 -1.18 -5.34 -2.46
CA SER A 120 -2.15 -6.44 -2.40
C SER A 120 -1.76 -7.55 -1.42
N SER A 121 -0.52 -7.99 -1.46
CA SER A 121 -0.02 -9.06 -0.57
C SER A 121 0.20 -8.56 0.85
N THR A 122 0.70 -7.33 1.02
CA THR A 122 0.83 -6.69 2.34
C THR A 122 -0.54 -6.55 3.03
N ALA A 123 -1.55 -6.05 2.32
CA ALA A 123 -2.90 -5.92 2.86
C ALA A 123 -3.48 -7.26 3.33
N LEU A 124 -3.31 -8.33 2.53
CA LEU A 124 -3.77 -9.66 2.90
C LEU A 124 -3.06 -10.19 4.16
N LEU A 125 -1.72 -10.10 4.21
CA LEU A 125 -0.92 -10.62 5.32
C LEU A 125 -1.12 -9.80 6.59
N ALA A 126 -1.21 -8.47 6.49
CA ALA A 126 -1.53 -7.57 7.59
C ALA A 126 -2.90 -7.90 8.21
N ALA A 127 -3.93 -8.07 7.37
CA ALA A 127 -5.26 -8.43 7.87
C ALA A 127 -5.28 -9.83 8.51
N ALA A 128 -4.52 -10.80 7.97
CA ALA A 128 -4.34 -12.11 8.57
C ALA A 128 -3.67 -12.05 9.96
N ALA A 129 -2.77 -11.09 10.16
CA ALA A 129 -2.14 -10.81 11.45
C ALA A 129 -3.03 -10.01 12.42
N GLY A 130 -4.21 -9.53 11.97
CA GLY A 130 -5.09 -8.69 12.79
C GLY A 130 -4.76 -7.19 12.73
N ILE A 131 -3.84 -6.76 11.86
CA ILE A 131 -3.46 -5.37 11.71
C ILE A 131 -4.53 -4.62 10.91
N GLY A 132 -4.98 -3.49 11.43
CA GLY A 132 -6.07 -2.72 10.87
C GLY A 132 -5.68 -1.51 10.04
N VAL A 133 -4.39 -1.14 10.01
CA VAL A 133 -3.90 0.04 9.29
C VAL A 133 -2.64 -0.30 8.54
N PHE A 134 -2.54 0.17 7.30
CA PHE A 134 -1.40 -0.03 6.41
C PHE A 134 -1.01 1.30 5.78
N ALA A 135 0.28 1.60 5.71
CA ALA A 135 0.83 2.77 5.02
C ALA A 135 1.64 2.35 3.79
N THR A 136 1.40 3.04 2.68
CA THR A 136 2.16 2.89 1.43
C THR A 136 2.40 4.24 0.77
N GLY A 137 3.30 4.30 -0.20
CA GLY A 137 3.48 5.50 -1.02
C GLY A 137 2.26 5.77 -1.89
N GLY A 138 1.83 4.78 -2.66
CA GLY A 138 0.68 4.88 -3.55
C GLY A 138 0.22 3.54 -4.07
N LEU A 139 -1.05 3.45 -4.38
CA LEU A 139 -1.72 2.27 -4.86
C LEU A 139 -1.30 1.92 -6.30
N GLY A 140 -1.36 0.65 -6.63
CA GLY A 140 -1.55 0.20 -7.99
C GLY A 140 -3.01 0.48 -8.42
N GLY A 141 -3.23 0.56 -9.73
CA GLY A 141 -4.54 0.92 -10.28
C GLY A 141 -4.70 0.38 -11.69
N VAL A 142 -5.54 1.05 -12.46
CA VAL A 142 -5.81 0.77 -13.87
C VAL A 142 -4.69 1.37 -14.72
N HIS A 143 -4.08 0.58 -15.60
CA HIS A 143 -3.06 1.09 -16.52
C HIS A 143 -3.69 1.89 -17.66
N ARG A 144 -2.96 2.91 -18.18
CA ARG A 144 -3.49 3.82 -19.21
C ARG A 144 -3.92 3.13 -20.52
N GLN A 145 -3.43 1.93 -20.80
CA GLN A 145 -3.79 1.11 -21.97
C GLN A 145 -4.73 -0.06 -21.59
N SER A 146 -5.40 0.01 -20.43
CA SER A 146 -6.20 -1.11 -19.92
C SER A 146 -7.41 -1.44 -20.80
N ALA A 147 -7.92 -0.50 -21.57
CA ALA A 147 -9.02 -0.75 -22.52
C ALA A 147 -8.67 -1.84 -23.54
N ASP A 148 -7.39 -1.97 -23.93
CA ASP A 148 -6.90 -2.97 -24.88
C ASP A 148 -6.23 -4.16 -24.20
N THR A 149 -5.59 -3.94 -23.04
CA THR A 149 -4.74 -4.94 -22.36
C THR A 149 -5.41 -5.60 -21.16
N PHE A 150 -6.47 -5.01 -20.64
CA PHE A 150 -7.10 -5.37 -19.34
C PHE A 150 -6.10 -5.35 -18.17
N ASP A 151 -5.00 -4.56 -18.28
CA ASP A 151 -3.97 -4.48 -17.25
C ASP A 151 -4.44 -3.62 -16.07
N GLU A 152 -4.83 -4.29 -15.00
CA GLU A 152 -5.22 -3.72 -13.72
C GLU A 152 -4.39 -4.33 -12.59
N SER A 153 -4.06 -3.52 -11.59
CA SER A 153 -3.36 -4.00 -10.40
C SER A 153 -4.24 -4.93 -9.56
N ALA A 154 -3.66 -6.02 -9.09
CA ALA A 154 -4.28 -6.88 -8.08
C ALA A 154 -4.60 -6.15 -6.76
N ASP A 155 -4.02 -4.98 -6.53
CA ASP A 155 -4.29 -4.15 -5.37
C ASP A 155 -5.79 -3.81 -5.27
N LEU A 156 -6.44 -3.49 -6.40
CA LEU A 156 -7.85 -3.10 -6.43
C LEU A 156 -8.76 -4.23 -5.89
N THR A 157 -8.54 -5.45 -6.37
CA THR A 157 -9.31 -6.62 -5.91
C THR A 157 -8.94 -7.02 -4.47
N ALA A 158 -7.68 -6.90 -4.07
CA ALA A 158 -7.26 -7.18 -2.70
C ALA A 158 -7.92 -6.21 -1.71
N LEU A 159 -7.94 -4.91 -2.02
CA LEU A 159 -8.57 -3.89 -1.20
C LEU A 159 -10.09 -4.10 -1.03
N SER A 160 -10.78 -4.61 -2.05
CA SER A 160 -12.21 -4.90 -1.93
C SER A 160 -12.53 -6.03 -0.95
N ARG A 161 -11.55 -6.86 -0.62
CA ARG A 161 -11.71 -8.07 0.23
C ARG A 161 -11.05 -7.96 1.59
N THR A 162 -10.31 -6.89 1.85
CA THR A 162 -9.46 -6.75 3.05
C THR A 162 -9.94 -5.59 3.90
N SER A 163 -10.34 -5.85 5.14
CA SER A 163 -10.93 -4.85 6.05
C SER A 163 -9.87 -4.10 6.85
N LEU A 164 -9.18 -3.14 6.19
CA LEU A 164 -8.18 -2.27 6.82
C LEU A 164 -8.22 -0.85 6.21
N ALA A 165 -7.62 0.12 6.88
CA ALA A 165 -7.35 1.43 6.30
C ALA A 165 -6.01 1.41 5.57
N VAL A 166 -5.96 1.93 4.35
CA VAL A 166 -4.73 2.12 3.58
C VAL A 166 -4.48 3.62 3.42
N VAL A 167 -3.41 4.11 4.04
CA VAL A 167 -2.98 5.51 3.92
C VAL A 167 -1.97 5.61 2.77
N CYS A 168 -2.26 6.43 1.77
CA CYS A 168 -1.46 6.57 0.56
C CYS A 168 -1.56 7.97 -0.04
N ALA A 169 -0.61 8.35 -0.90
CA ALA A 169 -0.69 9.58 -1.69
C ALA A 169 -1.46 9.38 -3.02
N GLY A 170 -2.52 8.59 -2.97
CA GLY A 170 -3.33 8.25 -4.13
C GLY A 170 -2.79 7.06 -4.93
N VAL A 171 -3.02 7.09 -6.24
CA VAL A 171 -2.56 6.08 -7.20
C VAL A 171 -1.22 6.54 -7.81
N LYS A 172 -0.30 5.60 -8.07
CA LYS A 172 0.97 5.92 -8.73
C LYS A 172 0.72 6.69 -10.02
N SER A 173 1.43 7.79 -10.22
CA SER A 173 1.18 8.79 -11.28
C SER A 173 1.28 8.26 -12.73
N ILE A 174 1.88 7.08 -12.91
CA ILE A 174 1.96 6.39 -14.22
C ILE A 174 0.62 5.77 -14.64
N LEU A 175 -0.33 5.65 -13.72
CA LEU A 175 -1.60 4.95 -13.91
C LEU A 175 -2.71 5.93 -14.33
N ASP A 176 -3.83 5.38 -14.73
CA ASP A 176 -5.05 6.12 -15.05
C ASP A 176 -5.85 6.38 -13.76
N VAL A 177 -5.71 7.59 -13.21
CA VAL A 177 -6.37 7.94 -11.95
C VAL A 177 -7.90 7.92 -12.06
N PRO A 178 -8.54 8.57 -13.07
CA PRO A 178 -9.99 8.50 -13.24
C PRO A 178 -10.50 7.06 -13.35
N ALA A 179 -9.93 6.24 -14.23
CA ALA A 179 -10.35 4.85 -14.40
C ALA A 179 -10.13 4.02 -13.13
N THR A 180 -9.08 4.34 -12.34
CA THR A 180 -8.84 3.66 -11.05
C THR A 180 -9.89 4.02 -10.01
N LEU A 181 -10.33 5.28 -9.93
CA LEU A 181 -11.40 5.69 -9.02
C LEU A 181 -12.73 5.01 -9.37
N GLU A 182 -13.10 4.96 -10.65
CA GLU A 182 -14.28 4.22 -11.13
C GLU A 182 -14.19 2.72 -10.80
N ARG A 183 -12.99 2.16 -10.89
CA ARG A 183 -12.77 0.74 -10.56
C ARG A 183 -12.89 0.49 -9.06
N LEU A 184 -12.38 1.38 -8.22
CA LEU A 184 -12.54 1.32 -6.76
C LEU A 184 -14.02 1.42 -6.37
N GLU A 185 -14.78 2.32 -7.00
CA GLU A 185 -16.24 2.43 -6.81
C GLU A 185 -16.96 1.12 -7.17
N SER A 186 -16.71 0.58 -8.37
CA SER A 186 -17.27 -0.70 -8.83
C SER A 186 -16.97 -1.86 -7.88
N LEU A 187 -15.82 -1.84 -7.23
CA LEU A 187 -15.39 -2.82 -6.24
C LEU A 187 -15.88 -2.49 -4.82
N SER A 188 -16.65 -1.42 -4.65
CA SER A 188 -17.17 -0.95 -3.36
C SER A 188 -16.08 -0.66 -2.34
N VAL A 189 -14.90 -0.20 -2.77
CA VAL A 189 -13.83 0.27 -1.90
C VAL A 189 -14.12 1.71 -1.49
N THR A 190 -14.16 1.97 -0.19
CA THR A 190 -14.38 3.32 0.32
C THR A 190 -13.14 4.18 0.12
N VAL A 191 -13.30 5.36 -0.51
CA VAL A 191 -12.22 6.32 -0.71
C VAL A 191 -12.57 7.62 0.02
N VAL A 192 -11.66 8.12 0.86
CA VAL A 192 -11.79 9.42 1.54
C VAL A 192 -10.50 10.22 1.37
N GLY A 193 -10.64 11.52 1.13
CA GLY A 193 -9.49 12.43 1.16
C GLY A 193 -9.19 12.88 2.59
N TYR A 194 -7.93 12.93 2.98
CA TYR A 194 -7.52 13.49 4.25
C TYR A 194 -7.34 15.02 4.13
N ARG A 195 -8.30 15.76 4.72
CA ARG A 195 -8.37 17.24 4.65
C ARG A 195 -8.44 17.81 3.24
N THR A 196 -8.97 17.03 2.30
CA THR A 196 -9.08 17.42 0.90
C THR A 196 -10.26 16.72 0.23
N ARG A 197 -10.75 17.31 -0.85
CA ARG A 197 -11.65 16.67 -1.81
C ARG A 197 -11.01 16.49 -3.18
N ALA A 198 -9.75 16.88 -3.35
CA ALA A 198 -8.95 16.53 -4.51
C ALA A 198 -8.23 15.20 -4.25
N PHE A 199 -8.32 14.26 -5.18
CA PHE A 199 -7.56 13.02 -5.07
C PHE A 199 -6.10 13.27 -5.47
N PRO A 200 -5.12 12.91 -4.63
CA PRO A 200 -3.71 13.17 -4.94
C PRO A 200 -3.20 12.32 -6.10
N GLY A 201 -2.30 12.93 -6.89
CA GLY A 201 -1.64 12.31 -8.05
C GLY A 201 -0.25 11.77 -7.74
N PHE A 202 -0.03 11.22 -6.54
CA PHE A 202 1.22 10.69 -6.04
C PHE A 202 2.27 11.79 -5.80
N TYR A 203 2.91 12.31 -6.85
CA TYR A 203 3.91 13.37 -6.75
C TYR A 203 3.31 14.78 -6.63
N VAL A 204 2.03 14.93 -6.96
CA VAL A 204 1.28 16.18 -6.90
C VAL A 204 0.08 16.05 -5.98
N ALA A 205 -0.29 17.15 -5.33
CA ALA A 205 -1.38 17.16 -4.34
C ALA A 205 -2.77 16.96 -4.98
N ASP A 206 -2.92 17.28 -6.24
CA ASP A 206 -4.18 17.18 -6.99
C ASP A 206 -3.93 16.51 -8.35
N SER A 207 -4.64 15.41 -8.60
CA SER A 207 -4.63 14.70 -9.88
C SER A 207 -5.61 15.25 -10.91
N GLY A 208 -6.40 16.25 -10.55
CA GLY A 208 -7.55 16.73 -11.31
C GLY A 208 -8.84 15.90 -11.13
N SER A 209 -8.80 14.87 -10.26
CA SER A 209 -9.97 14.02 -9.97
C SER A 209 -10.48 14.32 -8.56
N PRO A 210 -11.79 14.58 -8.36
CA PRO A 210 -12.36 14.77 -7.04
C PRO A 210 -12.58 13.44 -6.30
N VAL A 211 -12.75 13.52 -4.97
CA VAL A 211 -13.33 12.48 -4.14
C VAL A 211 -14.58 13.01 -3.42
N ASP A 212 -15.58 12.16 -3.25
CA ASP A 212 -16.88 12.56 -2.67
C ASP A 212 -16.79 12.89 -1.18
N TRP A 213 -15.89 12.26 -0.48
CA TRP A 213 -15.79 12.32 0.98
C TRP A 213 -14.43 12.77 1.46
N SER A 214 -14.43 13.55 2.54
CA SER A 214 -13.22 14.01 3.23
C SER A 214 -13.34 13.73 4.71
N VAL A 215 -12.21 13.45 5.35
CA VAL A 215 -12.05 13.36 6.80
C VAL A 215 -10.99 14.35 7.25
N ASP A 216 -11.20 14.98 8.41
CA ASP A 216 -10.36 16.09 8.87
C ASP A 216 -9.37 15.69 9.98
N SER A 217 -9.57 14.48 10.54
CA SER A 217 -8.72 13.98 11.63
C SER A 217 -8.48 12.47 11.57
N PRO A 218 -7.44 11.95 12.27
CA PRO A 218 -7.20 10.52 12.39
C PRO A 218 -8.37 9.78 13.03
N GLU A 219 -9.07 10.38 13.99
CA GLU A 219 -10.23 9.82 14.68
C GLU A 219 -11.41 9.62 13.71
N GLN A 220 -11.64 10.57 12.81
CA GLN A 220 -12.65 10.42 11.76
C GLN A 220 -12.30 9.30 10.81
N ALA A 221 -11.03 9.20 10.37
CA ALA A 221 -10.57 8.10 9.51
C ALA A 221 -10.74 6.73 10.21
N ALA A 222 -10.40 6.63 11.49
CA ALA A 222 -10.60 5.44 12.30
C ALA A 222 -12.10 5.09 12.44
N ALA A 223 -12.96 6.09 12.63
CA ALA A 223 -14.43 5.90 12.73
C ALA A 223 -15.01 5.39 11.40
N VAL A 224 -14.53 5.90 10.23
CA VAL A 224 -14.92 5.38 8.91
C VAL A 224 -14.54 3.92 8.77
N LEU A 225 -13.32 3.52 9.19
CA LEU A 225 -12.90 2.12 9.17
C LEU A 225 -13.75 1.24 10.09
N ALA A 226 -14.04 1.70 11.30
CA ALA A 226 -14.89 0.96 12.25
C ALA A 226 -16.29 0.74 11.68
N ALA A 227 -16.91 1.79 11.11
CA ALA A 227 -18.19 1.70 10.43
C ALA A 227 -18.15 0.76 9.22
N ARG A 228 -17.08 0.83 8.40
CA ARG A 228 -16.87 -0.07 7.26
C ARG A 228 -16.85 -1.53 7.69
N ARG A 229 -16.09 -1.85 8.74
CA ARG A 229 -16.00 -3.21 9.29
C ARG A 229 -17.34 -3.75 9.79
N ALA A 230 -18.17 -2.89 10.37
CA ALA A 230 -19.49 -3.26 10.86
C ALA A 230 -20.51 -3.51 9.75
N LEU A 231 -20.38 -2.82 8.60
CA LEU A 231 -21.34 -2.85 7.50
C LEU A 231 -21.00 -3.92 6.44
N ALA A 232 -19.76 -3.99 6.02
CA ALA A 232 -19.34 -4.89 4.95
C ALA A 232 -17.81 -5.04 4.91
N PRO A 233 -17.26 -6.13 4.34
CA PRO A 233 -15.83 -6.26 4.09
C PRO A 233 -15.35 -5.20 3.08
N GLY A 234 -14.04 -4.93 3.09
CA GLY A 234 -13.37 -4.03 2.16
C GLY A 234 -12.59 -2.93 2.86
N ALA A 235 -11.59 -2.41 2.18
CA ALA A 235 -10.72 -1.38 2.69
C ALA A 235 -11.35 0.01 2.70
N VAL A 236 -10.74 0.88 3.51
CA VAL A 236 -10.88 2.34 3.42
C VAL A 236 -9.56 2.91 2.92
N VAL A 237 -9.56 3.49 1.73
CA VAL A 237 -8.42 4.24 1.19
C VAL A 237 -8.48 5.65 1.77
N VAL A 238 -7.46 6.03 2.51
CA VAL A 238 -7.26 7.38 3.04
C VAL A 238 -6.22 8.07 2.17
N ALA A 239 -6.69 8.90 1.24
CA ALA A 239 -5.85 9.62 0.29
C ALA A 239 -5.27 10.87 0.96
N ASN A 240 -3.97 10.88 1.19
CA ASN A 240 -3.22 11.89 1.92
C ASN A 240 -2.30 12.67 0.96
N PRO A 241 -2.68 13.87 0.50
CA PRO A 241 -1.85 14.67 -0.38
C PRO A 241 -0.61 15.22 0.35
N LEU A 242 0.47 15.41 -0.40
CA LEU A 242 1.56 16.26 0.07
C LEU A 242 1.10 17.72 0.19
N PRO A 243 1.65 18.52 1.13
CA PRO A 243 1.55 19.96 1.08
C PRO A 243 2.05 20.51 -0.25
N ALA A 244 1.47 21.65 -0.69
CA ALA A 244 1.80 22.25 -1.99
C ALA A 244 3.27 22.65 -2.13
N ASP A 245 3.93 22.98 -1.03
CA ASP A 245 5.36 23.33 -0.97
C ASP A 245 6.31 22.11 -0.93
N GLU A 246 5.76 20.92 -0.78
CA GLU A 246 6.52 19.67 -0.72
C GLU A 246 6.28 18.74 -1.92
N GLN A 247 5.31 19.05 -2.77
CA GLN A 247 5.02 18.30 -3.98
C GLN A 247 6.08 18.54 -5.08
N LEU A 248 6.08 17.70 -6.09
CA LEU A 248 6.83 17.97 -7.31
C LEU A 248 6.19 19.18 -8.05
N ASP A 249 7.01 20.01 -8.69
CA ASP A 249 6.48 21.04 -9.57
C ASP A 249 5.53 20.44 -10.61
N PRO A 250 4.25 20.88 -10.71
CA PRO A 250 3.26 20.24 -11.59
C PRO A 250 3.67 20.25 -13.07
N GLN A 251 4.36 21.28 -13.55
CA GLN A 251 4.81 21.34 -14.94
C GLN A 251 5.96 20.35 -15.19
N LEU A 252 6.86 20.20 -14.21
CA LEU A 252 7.90 19.18 -14.27
C LEU A 252 7.28 17.80 -14.26
N HIS A 253 6.31 17.55 -13.35
CA HIS A 253 5.57 16.29 -13.27
C HIS A 253 4.98 15.88 -14.62
N ASP A 254 4.21 16.77 -15.26
CA ASP A 254 3.52 16.47 -16.53
C ASP A 254 4.51 16.17 -17.66
N ARG A 255 5.62 16.90 -17.73
CA ARG A 255 6.67 16.63 -18.72
C ARG A 255 7.31 15.26 -18.51
N VAL A 256 7.82 14.99 -17.30
CA VAL A 256 8.58 13.76 -17.04
C VAL A 256 7.72 12.50 -17.13
N ILE A 257 6.43 12.59 -16.72
CA ILE A 257 5.47 11.48 -16.88
C ILE A 257 5.20 11.19 -18.35
N THR A 258 4.96 12.22 -19.16
CA THR A 258 4.72 12.08 -20.60
C THR A 258 5.90 11.41 -21.29
N ASP A 259 7.11 11.90 -21.02
CA ASP A 259 8.34 11.38 -21.60
C ASP A 259 8.61 9.91 -21.17
N ALA A 260 8.39 9.60 -19.89
CA ALA A 260 8.60 8.26 -19.35
C ALA A 260 7.62 7.23 -19.93
N LEU A 261 6.36 7.61 -20.10
CA LEU A 261 5.34 6.74 -20.71
C LEU A 261 5.64 6.48 -22.18
N ALA A 262 6.05 7.52 -22.93
CA ALA A 262 6.48 7.37 -24.33
C ALA A 262 7.71 6.46 -24.43
N ALA A 263 8.68 6.60 -23.53
CA ALA A 263 9.86 5.74 -23.50
C ALA A 263 9.51 4.27 -23.19
N ALA A 264 8.58 4.02 -22.25
CA ALA A 264 8.13 2.66 -21.93
C ALA A 264 7.40 2.01 -23.10
N GLU A 265 6.55 2.76 -23.81
CA GLU A 265 5.88 2.30 -25.04
C GLU A 265 6.87 1.96 -26.14
N ALA A 266 7.82 2.85 -26.42
CA ALA A 266 8.87 2.65 -27.41
C ALA A 266 9.76 1.44 -27.11
N ALA A 267 10.02 1.16 -25.82
CA ALA A 267 10.78 0.01 -25.36
C ALA A 267 9.94 -1.29 -25.28
N GLY A 268 8.63 -1.23 -25.54
CA GLY A 268 7.74 -2.40 -25.47
C GLY A 268 7.56 -2.98 -24.06
N VAL A 269 7.81 -2.19 -23.02
CA VAL A 269 7.70 -2.63 -21.61
C VAL A 269 6.23 -2.85 -21.27
N ARG A 270 5.90 -3.97 -20.59
CA ARG A 270 4.52 -4.39 -20.28
C ARG A 270 4.38 -4.94 -18.86
N GLY A 271 3.14 -4.91 -18.34
CA GLY A 271 2.76 -5.56 -17.07
C GLY A 271 3.57 -5.06 -15.87
N LYS A 272 4.04 -5.97 -15.03
CA LYS A 272 4.74 -5.66 -13.76
C LYS A 272 6.05 -4.87 -13.93
N ASP A 273 6.63 -4.86 -15.12
CA ASP A 273 7.90 -4.20 -15.40
C ASP A 273 7.72 -2.71 -15.78
N VAL A 274 6.50 -2.26 -16.10
CA VAL A 274 6.20 -0.86 -16.43
C VAL A 274 6.52 0.07 -15.26
N THR A 275 6.05 -0.26 -14.07
CA THR A 275 6.26 0.60 -12.89
C THR A 275 7.74 0.84 -12.57
N PRO A 276 8.60 -0.20 -12.41
CA PRO A 276 10.01 0.05 -12.14
C PRO A 276 10.73 0.79 -13.28
N PHE A 277 10.42 0.48 -14.55
CA PHE A 277 10.99 1.18 -15.69
C PHE A 277 10.66 2.68 -15.69
N VAL A 278 9.39 3.02 -15.50
CA VAL A 278 8.95 4.42 -15.51
C VAL A 278 9.48 5.17 -14.29
N LEU A 279 9.51 4.56 -13.10
CA LEU A 279 10.08 5.20 -11.91
C LEU A 279 11.57 5.51 -12.07
N ASP A 280 12.36 4.60 -12.67
CA ASP A 280 13.78 4.83 -12.97
C ASP A 280 13.94 5.96 -14.00
N HIS A 281 13.11 5.98 -15.04
CA HIS A 281 13.11 7.07 -16.04
C HIS A 281 12.78 8.42 -15.40
N LEU A 282 11.73 8.48 -14.55
CA LEU A 282 11.33 9.67 -13.81
C LEU A 282 12.44 10.17 -12.89
N HIS A 283 13.09 9.26 -12.16
CA HIS A 283 14.20 9.60 -11.29
C HIS A 283 15.33 10.29 -12.06
N ARG A 284 15.74 9.72 -13.19
CA ARG A 284 16.80 10.30 -14.05
C ARG A 284 16.38 11.62 -14.69
N ALA A 285 15.16 11.69 -15.25
CA ALA A 285 14.67 12.88 -15.94
C ALA A 285 14.37 14.06 -15.00
N SER A 286 14.14 13.81 -13.71
CA SER A 286 13.91 14.82 -12.69
C SER A 286 15.15 15.14 -11.85
N GLU A 287 16.33 14.65 -12.21
CA GLU A 287 17.59 14.83 -11.46
C GLU A 287 17.44 14.44 -9.96
N GLY A 288 16.65 13.39 -9.69
CA GLY A 288 16.41 12.87 -8.34
C GLY A 288 15.25 13.54 -7.58
N ALA A 289 14.61 14.58 -8.12
CA ALA A 289 13.52 15.26 -7.43
C ALA A 289 12.33 14.32 -7.12
N THR A 290 11.97 13.44 -8.05
CA THR A 290 10.91 12.44 -7.83
C THR A 290 11.24 11.46 -6.71
N LEU A 291 12.50 11.09 -6.54
CA LEU A 291 12.93 10.21 -5.44
C LEU A 291 12.73 10.90 -4.09
N ALA A 292 13.19 12.15 -3.95
CA ALA A 292 13.04 12.92 -2.72
C ALA A 292 11.54 13.09 -2.34
N VAL A 293 10.68 13.35 -3.33
CA VAL A 293 9.23 13.46 -3.12
C VAL A 293 8.66 12.10 -2.74
N ASN A 294 9.09 10.98 -3.37
CA ASN A 294 8.62 9.63 -3.05
C ASN A 294 8.93 9.25 -1.59
N VAL A 295 10.14 9.50 -1.11
CA VAL A 295 10.48 9.26 0.31
C VAL A 295 9.59 10.11 1.21
N ARG A 296 9.44 11.40 0.94
CA ARG A 296 8.65 12.33 1.75
C ARG A 296 7.18 11.91 1.87
N LEU A 297 6.53 11.54 0.76
CA LEU A 297 5.13 11.11 0.80
C LEU A 297 4.93 9.84 1.61
N VAL A 298 5.88 8.89 1.54
CA VAL A 298 5.81 7.64 2.34
C VAL A 298 5.94 7.95 3.83
N LEU A 299 6.87 8.82 4.22
CA LEU A 299 7.05 9.24 5.62
C LEU A 299 5.78 9.88 6.19
N ARG A 300 5.15 10.80 5.43
CA ARG A 300 3.89 11.44 5.84
C ARG A 300 2.74 10.45 5.95
N ASN A 301 2.65 9.51 5.02
CA ASN A 301 1.63 8.47 5.07
C ASN A 301 1.86 7.54 6.27
N ALA A 302 3.09 7.17 6.57
CA ALA A 302 3.46 6.33 7.70
C ALA A 302 3.12 7.00 9.04
N GLU A 303 3.45 8.28 9.21
CA GLU A 303 3.11 9.04 10.42
C GLU A 303 1.59 9.17 10.60
N LEU A 304 0.86 9.53 9.53
CA LEU A 304 -0.60 9.61 9.58
C LEU A 304 -1.24 8.24 9.90
N ALA A 305 -0.73 7.17 9.30
CA ALA A 305 -1.20 5.81 9.57
C ALA A 305 -0.99 5.42 11.05
N GLY A 306 0.15 5.82 11.65
CA GLY A 306 0.38 5.65 13.08
C GLY A 306 -0.68 6.33 13.93
N ARG A 307 -1.00 7.59 13.63
CA ARG A 307 -2.07 8.35 14.31
C ARG A 307 -3.45 7.73 14.14
N ILE A 308 -3.77 7.22 12.94
CA ILE A 308 -5.05 6.53 12.68
C ILE A 308 -5.11 5.21 13.45
N ALA A 309 -4.01 4.45 13.51
CA ALA A 309 -3.94 3.21 14.27
C ALA A 309 -4.10 3.46 15.78
N ALA A 310 -3.48 4.51 16.31
CA ALA A 310 -3.65 4.93 17.70
C ALA A 310 -5.11 5.32 18.01
N ALA A 311 -5.75 6.10 17.12
CA ALA A 311 -7.16 6.47 17.27
C ALA A 311 -8.09 5.24 17.18
N LEU A 312 -7.78 4.27 16.31
CA LEU A 312 -8.55 3.03 16.18
C LEU A 312 -8.48 2.18 17.45
N ALA A 313 -7.29 2.07 18.07
CA ALA A 313 -7.09 1.32 19.30
C ALA A 313 -7.91 1.92 20.47
N THR A 314 -7.98 3.25 20.55
CA THR A 314 -8.80 3.92 21.60
C THR A 314 -10.30 3.74 21.42
N GLN A 315 -10.80 3.50 20.21
CA GLN A 315 -12.22 3.25 19.94
C GLN A 315 -12.67 1.81 20.26
N ALA A 316 -11.72 0.88 20.42
CA ALA A 316 -11.99 -0.52 20.71
C ALA A 316 -12.18 -0.82 22.22
N HIS A 317 -11.92 0.18 23.06
CA HIS A 317 -12.12 0.18 24.52
C HIS A 317 -13.32 1.05 24.92
#